data_9b03debeffb11edaa48f444f47b59d3b
#
_entry.id   9b03debeffb11edaa48f444f47b59d3b
#
_cell.length_a   1.000
_cell.length_b   1.000
_cell.length_c   1.000
_cell.angle_alpha   90.00
_cell.angle_beta   90.00
_cell.angle_gamma   90.00
#
_symmetry.space_group_name_H-M   'P 1'
#
loop_
_entity.id
_entity.type
_entity.pdbx_description
1 polymer ?
#
loop_
_entity_poly.entity_id
_entity_poly.type
_entity_poly.pdbx_seq_one_letter_code
_entity_poly.pdbx_strand_id
1 'polypeptide(L)'
;MLTGQFFYPQSPMKTQNTLELSDVQAIAAAAQAEAQKNKWAVSIAIVDAGGHLLHFQRLDGAAPVSSHIAPAKAKTAALGHRETKVYEDMINAGRYSFLSAPTIEGMLEGGVPIMKEGACLGAVGVSGVKSTEDAQIAKAGIAAIGL
;
A
#
# COMPACT_ATOMS: atom_id res chain seq x y z
N MET A 1 53.11 -2.01 -17.49
CA MET A 1 51.96 -2.49 -16.74
C MET A 1 50.77 -1.57 -16.98
N LEU A 2 49.88 -2.02 -17.82
CA LEU A 2 48.61 -1.29 -18.03
C LEU A 2 47.67 -1.72 -16.91
N THR A 3 47.57 -0.93 -15.87
CA THR A 3 46.46 -1.06 -14.90
C THR A 3 45.18 -0.62 -15.62
N GLY A 4 44.43 -1.58 -16.12
CA GLY A 4 43.12 -1.30 -16.67
C GLY A 4 42.23 -0.74 -15.57
N GLN A 5 42.04 0.56 -15.52
CA GLN A 5 41.01 1.16 -14.71
C GLN A 5 39.70 0.91 -15.43
N PHE A 6 38.88 -0.01 -14.85
CA PHE A 6 37.50 -0.14 -15.29
C PHE A 6 36.74 1.07 -14.77
N PHE A 7 36.37 2.00 -15.66
CA PHE A 7 35.47 3.09 -15.32
C PHE A 7 34.05 2.55 -15.35
N TYR A 8 33.46 2.36 -14.18
CA TYR A 8 32.00 2.26 -14.09
C TYR A 8 31.41 3.66 -14.22
N PRO A 9 30.39 3.85 -15.06
CA PRO A 9 29.72 5.13 -15.10
C PRO A 9 29.21 5.47 -13.70
N GLN A 10 29.36 6.73 -13.30
CA GLN A 10 28.91 7.25 -12.02
C GLN A 10 27.39 7.03 -11.89
N SER A 11 26.95 6.50 -10.75
CA SER A 11 25.53 6.27 -10.40
C SER A 11 24.82 5.18 -11.20
N PRO A 12 25.33 3.95 -11.29
CA PRO A 12 24.55 2.86 -11.86
C PRO A 12 23.35 2.47 -10.99
N MET A 13 23.32 2.86 -9.71
CA MET A 13 22.28 2.51 -8.74
C MET A 13 21.59 3.75 -8.22
N LYS A 14 20.29 3.62 -7.95
CA LYS A 14 19.48 4.66 -7.34
C LYS A 14 19.52 4.54 -5.82
N THR A 15 19.50 5.69 -5.14
CA THR A 15 19.15 5.74 -3.73
C THR A 15 17.64 5.87 -3.62
N GLN A 16 17.06 5.22 -2.64
CA GLN A 16 15.61 5.25 -2.43
C GLN A 16 15.33 5.41 -0.94
N ASN A 17 14.33 6.23 -0.64
CA ASN A 17 13.84 6.35 0.73
C ASN A 17 13.15 5.04 1.14
N THR A 18 13.25 4.72 2.41
CA THR A 18 12.52 3.60 3.01
C THR A 18 11.69 4.11 4.18
N LEU A 19 10.55 3.45 4.42
CA LEU A 19 9.72 3.78 5.56
C LEU A 19 10.42 3.35 6.85
N GLU A 20 10.48 4.27 7.82
CA GLU A 20 10.90 3.95 9.18
C GLU A 20 9.68 3.66 10.04
N LEU A 21 9.90 3.10 11.22
CA LEU A 21 8.82 2.80 12.17
C LEU A 21 8.01 4.06 12.52
N SER A 22 8.67 5.20 12.67
CA SER A 22 8.00 6.47 12.96
C SER A 22 7.04 6.90 11.85
N ASP A 23 7.40 6.67 10.58
CA ASP A 23 6.52 6.93 9.43
C ASP A 23 5.30 6.02 9.49
N VAL A 24 5.53 4.74 9.72
CA VAL A 24 4.47 3.73 9.81
C VAL A 24 3.49 4.05 10.93
N GLN A 25 4.00 4.44 12.10
CA GLN A 25 3.17 4.82 13.26
C GLN A 25 2.34 6.06 12.97
N ALA A 26 2.91 7.06 12.29
CA ALA A 26 2.18 8.27 11.90
C ALA A 26 1.04 7.95 10.91
N ILE A 27 1.32 7.11 9.92
CA ILE A 27 0.32 6.66 8.96
C ILE A 27 -0.81 5.90 9.66
N ALA A 28 -0.46 4.95 10.52
CA ALA A 28 -1.43 4.14 11.25
C ALA A 28 -2.33 5.00 12.14
N ALA A 29 -1.75 5.95 12.87
CA ALA A 29 -2.51 6.84 13.75
C ALA A 29 -3.48 7.72 12.97
N ALA A 30 -3.06 8.28 11.84
CA ALA A 30 -3.91 9.14 11.01
C ALA A 30 -5.02 8.34 10.31
N ALA A 31 -4.71 7.13 9.82
CA ALA A 31 -5.72 6.25 9.25
C ALA A 31 -6.77 5.87 10.29
N GLN A 32 -6.35 5.50 11.49
CA GLN A 32 -7.25 5.21 12.61
C GLN A 32 -8.13 6.41 12.96
N ALA A 33 -7.54 7.60 13.04
CA ALA A 33 -8.29 8.83 13.35
C ALA A 33 -9.37 9.10 12.29
N GLU A 34 -9.05 8.93 11.01
CA GLU A 34 -10.03 9.10 9.93
C GLU A 34 -11.18 8.09 10.04
N ALA A 35 -10.86 6.83 10.32
CA ALA A 35 -11.85 5.79 10.50
C ALA A 35 -12.76 6.09 11.71
N GLN A 36 -12.19 6.47 12.84
CA GLN A 36 -12.94 6.74 14.06
C GLN A 36 -13.82 7.98 13.94
N LYS A 37 -13.33 9.02 13.27
CA LYS A 37 -14.10 10.24 12.99
C LYS A 37 -15.38 9.94 12.22
N ASN A 38 -15.33 9.00 11.30
CA ASN A 38 -16.47 8.61 10.49
C ASN A 38 -17.23 7.41 11.06
N LYS A 39 -16.83 6.88 12.20
CA LYS A 39 -17.40 5.68 12.84
C LYS A 39 -17.32 4.44 11.95
N TRP A 40 -16.21 4.30 11.24
CA TRP A 40 -15.95 3.17 10.36
C TRP A 40 -15.07 2.15 11.06
N ALA A 41 -15.54 0.90 11.12
CA ALA A 41 -14.80 -0.21 11.71
C ALA A 41 -14.04 -0.95 10.61
N VAL A 42 -12.72 -0.82 10.61
CA VAL A 42 -11.85 -1.35 9.55
C VAL A 42 -10.62 -2.04 10.10
N SER A 43 -9.98 -2.84 9.26
CA SER A 43 -8.60 -3.28 9.40
C SER A 43 -7.69 -2.41 8.53
N ILE A 44 -6.52 -2.08 9.07
CA ILE A 44 -5.50 -1.24 8.42
C ILE A 44 -4.21 -2.03 8.36
N ALA A 45 -3.64 -2.16 7.18
CA ALA A 45 -2.35 -2.82 6.97
C ALA A 45 -1.40 -1.86 6.27
N ILE A 46 -0.14 -1.85 6.68
CA ILE A 46 0.93 -1.07 6.05
C ILE A 46 2.04 -2.03 5.69
N VAL A 47 2.51 -1.98 4.45
CA VAL A 47 3.57 -2.83 3.94
C VAL A 47 4.71 -1.99 3.38
N ASP A 48 5.90 -2.59 3.27
CA ASP A 48 7.04 -1.97 2.61
C ASP A 48 6.96 -2.11 1.07
N ALA A 49 7.98 -1.64 0.38
CA ALA A 49 8.03 -1.69 -1.09
C ALA A 49 7.98 -3.11 -1.67
N GLY A 50 8.40 -4.10 -0.90
CA GLY A 50 8.35 -5.51 -1.28
C GLY A 50 7.03 -6.20 -0.90
N GLY A 51 6.08 -5.47 -0.34
CA GLY A 51 4.80 -6.02 0.10
C GLY A 51 4.84 -6.72 1.45
N HIS A 52 5.94 -6.58 2.20
CA HIS A 52 6.10 -7.19 3.52
C HIS A 52 5.42 -6.37 4.59
N LEU A 53 4.74 -7.03 5.52
CA LEU A 53 3.94 -6.38 6.55
C LEU A 53 4.83 -5.62 7.55
N LEU A 54 4.54 -4.32 7.73
CA LEU A 54 5.18 -3.46 8.72
C LEU A 54 4.24 -3.17 9.89
N HIS A 55 2.94 -3.09 9.63
CA HIS A 55 1.94 -2.79 10.65
C HIS A 55 0.59 -3.36 10.26
N PHE A 56 -0.13 -3.87 11.25
CA PHE A 56 -1.51 -4.30 11.10
C PHE A 56 -2.29 -3.98 12.37
N GLN A 57 -3.50 -3.47 12.19
CA GLN A 57 -4.45 -3.33 13.28
C GLN A 57 -5.88 -3.54 12.78
N ARG A 58 -6.70 -4.19 13.58
CA ARG A 58 -8.13 -4.32 13.34
C ARG A 58 -8.87 -3.55 14.42
N LEU A 59 -9.65 -2.55 14.01
CA LEU A 59 -10.48 -1.78 14.93
C LEU A 59 -11.64 -2.64 15.43
N ASP A 60 -12.11 -2.33 16.61
CA ASP A 60 -13.25 -3.02 17.20
C ASP A 60 -14.47 -2.93 16.28
N GLY A 61 -15.15 -4.05 16.08
CA GLY A 61 -16.32 -4.13 15.22
C GLY A 61 -16.04 -4.43 13.76
N ALA A 62 -14.78 -4.39 13.29
CA ALA A 62 -14.45 -4.79 11.94
C ALA A 62 -14.67 -6.29 11.73
N ALA A 63 -15.24 -6.67 10.59
CA ALA A 63 -15.47 -8.08 10.27
C ALA A 63 -14.14 -8.84 10.21
N PRO A 64 -14.07 -10.09 10.68
CA PRO A 64 -12.83 -10.86 10.67
C PRO A 64 -12.18 -10.98 9.29
N VAL A 65 -12.96 -11.05 8.21
CA VAL A 65 -12.42 -11.13 6.84
C VAL A 65 -11.58 -9.92 6.47
N SER A 66 -11.83 -8.76 7.09
CA SER A 66 -11.05 -7.55 6.84
C SER A 66 -9.58 -7.71 7.19
N SER A 67 -9.26 -8.60 8.14
CA SER A 67 -7.88 -8.89 8.52
C SER A 67 -7.11 -9.67 7.44
N HIS A 68 -7.81 -10.32 6.53
CA HIS A 68 -7.23 -10.96 5.35
C HIS A 68 -7.18 -10.02 4.15
N ILE A 69 -8.23 -9.24 3.95
CA ILE A 69 -8.37 -8.38 2.78
C ILE A 69 -7.45 -7.15 2.85
N ALA A 70 -7.34 -6.50 4.01
CA ALA A 70 -6.51 -5.31 4.15
C ALA A 70 -5.03 -5.55 3.82
N PRO A 71 -4.36 -6.59 4.35
CA PRO A 71 -2.99 -6.90 3.96
C PRO A 71 -2.86 -7.26 2.47
N ALA A 72 -3.83 -7.97 1.89
CA ALA A 72 -3.82 -8.32 0.47
C ALA A 72 -3.91 -7.08 -0.42
N LYS A 73 -4.76 -6.11 -0.06
CA LYS A 73 -4.85 -4.84 -0.77
C LYS A 73 -3.53 -4.05 -0.68
N ALA A 74 -2.94 -3.98 0.50
CA ALA A 74 -1.67 -3.29 0.70
C ALA A 74 -0.56 -3.91 -0.17
N LYS A 75 -0.41 -5.22 -0.12
CA LYS A 75 0.58 -5.96 -0.91
C LYS A 75 0.38 -5.72 -2.41
N THR A 76 -0.85 -5.81 -2.88
CA THR A 76 -1.18 -5.60 -4.29
C THR A 76 -0.81 -4.20 -4.75
N ALA A 77 -1.13 -3.17 -3.96
CA ALA A 77 -0.78 -1.79 -4.28
C ALA A 77 0.73 -1.55 -4.29
N ALA A 78 1.46 -2.13 -3.33
CA ALA A 78 2.92 -2.01 -3.25
C ALA A 78 3.61 -2.66 -4.44
N LEU A 79 3.25 -3.90 -4.77
CA LEU A 79 3.88 -4.65 -5.86
C LEU A 79 3.52 -4.10 -7.24
N GLY A 80 2.32 -3.55 -7.39
CA GLY A 80 1.86 -2.98 -8.66
C GLY A 80 2.19 -1.49 -8.82
N HIS A 81 2.65 -0.81 -7.78
CA HIS A 81 2.92 0.63 -7.76
C HIS A 81 1.70 1.48 -8.15
N ARG A 82 0.50 1.02 -7.80
CA ARG A 82 -0.76 1.71 -8.15
C ARG A 82 -1.86 1.36 -7.15
N GLU A 83 -2.89 2.19 -7.12
CA GLU A 83 -4.08 1.88 -6.34
C GLU A 83 -4.74 0.59 -6.82
N THR A 84 -5.22 -0.21 -5.89
CA THR A 84 -5.92 -1.47 -6.21
C THR A 84 -7.23 -1.24 -6.97
N LYS A 85 -7.80 -0.04 -6.90
CA LYS A 85 -8.93 0.37 -7.71
C LYS A 85 -8.67 0.18 -9.22
N VAL A 86 -7.45 0.43 -9.67
CA VAL A 86 -7.08 0.28 -11.09
C VAL A 86 -7.31 -1.16 -11.56
N TYR A 87 -6.91 -2.13 -10.75
CA TYR A 87 -7.12 -3.54 -11.06
C TYR A 87 -8.59 -3.93 -11.02
N GLU A 88 -9.32 -3.45 -10.01
CA GLU A 88 -10.76 -3.71 -9.90
C GLU A 88 -11.50 -3.18 -11.13
N ASP A 89 -11.22 -1.96 -11.56
CA ASP A 89 -11.84 -1.36 -12.73
C ASP A 89 -11.50 -2.13 -14.02
N MET A 90 -10.25 -2.59 -14.17
CA MET A 90 -9.84 -3.40 -15.32
C MET A 90 -10.57 -4.73 -15.37
N ILE A 91 -10.69 -5.41 -14.24
CA ILE A 91 -11.41 -6.69 -14.14
C ILE A 91 -12.88 -6.48 -14.46
N ASN A 92 -13.50 -5.45 -13.88
CA ASN A 92 -14.90 -5.14 -14.12
C ASN A 92 -15.18 -4.71 -15.55
N ALA A 93 -14.18 -4.18 -16.26
CA ALA A 93 -14.29 -3.84 -17.69
C ALA A 93 -14.10 -5.06 -18.60
N GLY A 94 -13.91 -6.26 -18.05
CA GLY A 94 -13.85 -7.50 -18.81
C GLY A 94 -12.45 -8.13 -18.90
N ARG A 95 -11.43 -7.54 -18.30
CA ARG A 95 -10.09 -8.13 -18.29
C ARG A 95 -9.95 -9.17 -17.18
N TYR A 96 -10.76 -10.21 -17.25
CA TYR A 96 -10.83 -11.26 -16.22
C TYR A 96 -9.53 -12.07 -16.06
N SER A 97 -8.65 -12.06 -17.06
CA SER A 97 -7.37 -12.74 -16.98
C SER A 97 -6.47 -12.21 -15.87
N PHE A 98 -6.69 -10.98 -15.39
CA PHE A 98 -5.98 -10.47 -14.22
C PHE A 98 -6.21 -11.28 -12.97
N LEU A 99 -7.32 -12.00 -12.87
CA LEU A 99 -7.61 -12.88 -11.73
C LEU A 99 -6.59 -14.03 -11.60
N SER A 100 -5.83 -14.32 -12.65
CA SER A 100 -4.78 -15.33 -12.63
C SER A 100 -3.37 -14.76 -12.35
N ALA A 101 -3.24 -13.45 -12.14
CA ALA A 101 -1.95 -12.83 -11.85
C ALA A 101 -1.39 -13.37 -10.53
N PRO A 102 -0.11 -13.81 -10.51
CA PRO A 102 0.47 -14.38 -9.30
C PRO A 102 0.73 -13.30 -8.24
N THR A 103 0.72 -13.69 -6.97
CA THR A 103 1.09 -12.89 -5.79
C THR A 103 0.21 -11.67 -5.49
N ILE A 104 -0.59 -11.18 -6.41
CA ILE A 104 -1.52 -10.06 -6.16
C ILE A 104 -2.95 -10.60 -6.07
N GLU A 105 -3.52 -10.57 -4.86
CA GLU A 105 -4.85 -11.14 -4.60
C GLU A 105 -5.86 -10.08 -4.15
N GLY A 106 -5.40 -8.93 -3.70
CA GLY A 106 -6.23 -7.83 -3.20
C GLY A 106 -6.62 -6.82 -4.27
N MET A 107 -7.17 -7.27 -5.39
CA MET A 107 -7.55 -6.40 -6.51
C MET A 107 -8.92 -5.74 -6.31
N LEU A 108 -9.10 -5.16 -5.13
CA LEU A 108 -10.29 -4.44 -4.70
C LEU A 108 -9.88 -3.04 -4.24
N GLU A 109 -10.64 -2.03 -4.55
CA GLU A 109 -10.36 -0.66 -4.12
C GLU A 109 -10.16 -0.57 -2.60
N GLY A 110 -9.13 0.15 -2.16
CA GLY A 110 -8.79 0.33 -0.75
C GLY A 110 -7.30 0.13 -0.45
N GLY A 111 -6.52 -0.32 -1.43
CA GLY A 111 -5.06 -0.35 -1.36
C GLY A 111 -4.48 0.87 -2.08
N VAL A 112 -3.60 1.63 -1.40
CA VAL A 112 -3.03 2.87 -1.93
C VAL A 112 -1.52 2.84 -1.75
N PRO A 113 -0.74 2.99 -2.82
CA PRO A 113 0.71 3.00 -2.70
C PRO A 113 1.21 4.30 -2.09
N ILE A 114 2.31 4.20 -1.35
CA ILE A 114 3.01 5.35 -0.78
C ILE A 114 4.10 5.74 -1.79
N MET A 115 3.85 6.80 -2.52
CA MET A 115 4.74 7.25 -3.60
C MET A 115 5.48 8.51 -3.21
N LYS A 116 6.77 8.57 -3.52
CA LYS A 116 7.60 9.77 -3.35
C LYS A 116 8.55 9.88 -4.53
N GLU A 117 8.45 10.98 -5.28
CA GLU A 117 9.32 11.26 -6.41
C GLU A 117 9.41 10.09 -7.42
N GLY A 118 8.27 9.46 -7.69
CA GLY A 118 8.16 8.33 -8.61
C GLY A 118 8.57 6.98 -8.03
N ALA A 119 9.06 6.93 -6.79
CA ALA A 119 9.41 5.68 -6.12
C ALA A 119 8.28 5.21 -5.20
N CYS A 120 8.01 3.92 -5.22
CA CYS A 120 7.06 3.28 -4.29
C CYS A 120 7.80 2.88 -3.02
N LEU A 121 7.40 3.43 -1.87
CA LEU A 121 8.01 3.14 -0.57
C LEU A 121 7.27 2.02 0.18
N GLY A 122 6.08 1.72 -0.25
CA GLY A 122 5.20 0.76 0.39
C GLY A 122 3.75 1.06 0.03
N ALA A 123 2.83 0.58 0.83
CA ALA A 123 1.40 0.82 0.61
C ALA A 123 0.59 0.68 1.90
N VAL A 124 -0.59 1.26 1.88
CA VAL A 124 -1.60 1.09 2.92
C VAL A 124 -2.80 0.37 2.31
N GLY A 125 -3.27 -0.66 2.99
CA GLY A 125 -4.49 -1.39 2.62
C GLY A 125 -5.51 -1.28 3.73
N VAL A 126 -6.73 -0.96 3.38
CA VAL A 126 -7.85 -0.82 4.32
C VAL A 126 -9.03 -1.65 3.84
N SER A 127 -9.70 -2.31 4.78
CA SER A 127 -10.89 -3.09 4.47
C SER A 127 -11.86 -3.06 5.65
N GLY A 128 -13.15 -2.99 5.35
CA GLY A 128 -14.20 -3.10 6.38
C GLY A 128 -15.44 -2.28 6.11
N VAL A 129 -15.37 -1.27 5.24
CA VAL A 129 -16.49 -0.41 4.86
C VAL A 129 -16.63 -0.38 3.35
N LYS A 130 -17.27 0.64 2.77
CA LYS A 130 -17.32 0.77 1.32
C LYS A 130 -15.91 0.95 0.76
N SER A 131 -15.65 0.42 -0.42
CA SER A 131 -14.32 0.47 -1.05
C SER A 131 -13.78 1.89 -1.17
N THR A 132 -14.63 2.86 -1.51
CA THR A 132 -14.26 4.28 -1.58
C THR A 132 -13.89 4.85 -0.21
N GLU A 133 -14.54 4.39 0.84
CA GLU A 133 -14.26 4.79 2.22
C GLU A 133 -12.98 4.13 2.72
N ASP A 134 -12.75 2.87 2.38
CA ASP A 134 -11.49 2.17 2.64
C ASP A 134 -10.31 2.97 2.06
N ALA A 135 -10.42 3.38 0.80
CA ALA A 135 -9.39 4.17 0.12
C ALA A 135 -9.20 5.56 0.75
N GLN A 136 -10.28 6.19 1.21
CA GLN A 136 -10.21 7.48 1.92
C GLN A 136 -9.37 7.37 3.20
N ILE A 137 -9.58 6.31 3.96
CA ILE A 137 -8.81 6.06 5.19
C ILE A 137 -7.33 5.86 4.87
N ALA A 138 -7.03 5.07 3.85
CA ALA A 138 -5.64 4.82 3.42
C ALA A 138 -4.94 6.14 3.02
N LYS A 139 -5.61 6.97 2.23
CA LYS A 139 -5.08 8.26 1.79
C LYS A 139 -4.88 9.24 2.95
N ALA A 140 -5.79 9.26 3.91
CA ALA A 140 -5.64 10.08 5.11
C ALA A 140 -4.40 9.68 5.91
N GLY A 141 -4.13 8.38 6.01
CA GLY A 141 -2.92 7.88 6.64
C GLY A 141 -1.65 8.36 5.95
N ILE A 142 -1.58 8.19 4.64
CA ILE A 142 -0.42 8.59 3.83
C ILE A 142 -0.17 10.09 3.90
N ALA A 143 -1.23 10.89 3.94
CA ALA A 143 -1.11 12.35 4.05
C ALA A 143 -0.39 12.80 5.34
N ALA A 144 -0.39 11.98 6.39
CA ALA A 144 0.26 12.32 7.66
C ALA A 144 1.78 12.43 7.55
N ILE A 145 2.39 11.82 6.54
CA ILE A 145 3.84 11.93 6.28
C ILE A 145 4.15 12.86 5.10
N GLY A 146 3.19 13.68 4.67
CA GLY A 146 3.36 14.70 3.64
C GLY A 146 3.27 14.16 2.21
N LEU A 147 2.73 12.99 2.02
CA LEU A 147 2.54 12.33 0.73
C LEU A 147 1.08 12.08 0.44
#